data_44cdbdfc54dc061a70686e76fbb6315b
#
_entry.id   44cdbdfc54dc061a70686e76fbb6315b
#
_cell.length_a   1.000
_cell.length_b   1.000
_cell.length_c   1.000
_cell.angle_alpha   90.00
_cell.angle_beta   90.00
_cell.angle_gamma   90.00
#
_symmetry.space_group_name_H-M   'P 1'
#
loop_
_entity.id
_entity.type
_entity.pdbx_description
1 polymer ?
#
loop_
_entity_poly.entity_id
_entity_poly.type
_entity_poly.pdbx_seq_one_letter_code
_entity_poly.pdbx_strand_id
1 'polypeptide(L)'
;MVKIIDKSRFPNFYELSIEDRVQAVFDRGLISKEDYDSLKNQQQKLDLNSADKMIENVIGVMGMPIGLGLNFLINDKDYIVPLAVEEPSIVAALSSAAKIARARNGFITQYTDPILIGQVQVVHIKNLDKARNDLLAKKQEILNLANSLHPRMVARGGGAIDFTIKTYPLDSFDEEMLIIDLHIDTRDAMGANLVNSMCEGIASLVETITEGEVFLRILSNLSDKALASATVTIPVQSLTTNDFNGERVRDGIVIASDFAHVDPYRASTHNKGIMNGIDAVALATGNDWRAIEAGAHAYAARHGKYSALSKWSIDKKGNLVGKIELPMKVGIVGAPIESNPA
;
A
#
# COMPACT_ATOMS: atom_id res chain seq x y z
N MET A 1 8.69 -23.29 27.37
CA MET A 1 7.83 -22.28 26.71
C MET A 1 8.45 -20.92 26.97
N VAL A 2 9.06 -20.31 25.97
CA VAL A 2 9.52 -18.92 26.07
C VAL A 2 8.26 -18.07 26.16
N LYS A 3 8.07 -17.33 27.25
CA LYS A 3 6.99 -16.33 27.38
C LYS A 3 7.19 -15.35 26.23
N ILE A 4 6.32 -15.38 25.22
CA ILE A 4 6.21 -14.29 24.24
C ILE A 4 5.79 -13.07 25.07
N ILE A 5 6.71 -12.13 25.21
CA ILE A 5 6.43 -10.87 25.87
C ILE A 5 5.44 -10.14 24.96
N ASP A 6 4.23 -9.89 25.46
CA ASP A 6 3.16 -9.16 24.77
C ASP A 6 3.59 -7.68 24.59
N LYS A 7 4.53 -7.43 23.67
CA LYS A 7 5.16 -6.11 23.50
C LYS A 7 4.18 -5.03 23.03
N SER A 8 3.13 -5.41 22.30
CA SER A 8 2.13 -4.48 21.76
C SER A 8 0.93 -4.19 22.68
N ARG A 9 0.85 -4.86 23.85
CA ARG A 9 -0.28 -4.68 24.77
C ARG A 9 0.07 -3.69 25.87
N PHE A 10 -0.59 -2.55 25.88
CA PHE A 10 -0.47 -1.50 26.91
C PHE A 10 -1.84 -1.26 27.55
N PRO A 11 -2.14 -1.91 28.69
CA PRO A 11 -3.38 -1.63 29.41
C PRO A 11 -3.48 -0.14 29.79
N ASN A 12 -4.65 0.44 29.57
CA ASN A 12 -4.95 1.84 29.93
C ASN A 12 -4.00 2.89 29.32
N PHE A 13 -3.34 2.58 28.21
CA PHE A 13 -2.38 3.50 27.56
C PHE A 13 -3.00 4.88 27.24
N TYR A 14 -4.26 4.93 26.91
CA TYR A 14 -4.99 6.16 26.60
C TYR A 14 -5.21 7.07 27.83
N GLU A 15 -5.12 6.53 29.05
CA GLU A 15 -5.25 7.27 30.30
C GLU A 15 -3.93 7.95 30.71
N LEU A 16 -2.80 7.52 30.15
CA LEU A 16 -1.48 8.07 30.43
C LEU A 16 -1.32 9.47 29.80
N SER A 17 -0.49 10.30 30.41
CA SER A 17 0.00 11.52 29.77
C SER A 17 0.83 11.20 28.52
N ILE A 18 1.05 12.19 27.63
CA ILE A 18 1.89 11.99 26.44
C ILE A 18 3.30 11.57 26.86
N GLU A 19 3.86 12.20 27.88
CA GLU A 19 5.19 11.90 28.40
C GLU A 19 5.27 10.46 28.94
N ASP A 20 4.28 10.02 29.69
CA ASP A 20 4.22 8.65 30.22
C ASP A 20 4.01 7.61 29.13
N ARG A 21 3.29 7.94 28.03
CA ARG A 21 3.17 7.08 26.87
C ARG A 21 4.52 6.86 26.18
N VAL A 22 5.26 7.94 25.96
CA VAL A 22 6.62 7.88 25.34
C VAL A 22 7.54 7.07 26.26
N GLN A 23 7.51 7.30 27.57
CA GLN A 23 8.29 6.53 28.54
C GLN A 23 7.93 5.04 28.50
N ALA A 24 6.65 4.69 28.50
CA ALA A 24 6.19 3.30 28.47
C ALA A 24 6.63 2.54 27.21
N VAL A 25 6.68 3.22 26.05
CA VAL A 25 7.16 2.63 24.79
C VAL A 25 8.68 2.41 24.84
N PHE A 26 9.42 3.36 25.38
CA PHE A 26 10.87 3.26 25.57
C PHE A 26 11.26 2.15 26.57
N ASP A 27 10.59 2.06 27.71
CA ASP A 27 10.84 1.04 28.73
C ASP A 27 10.68 -0.40 28.22
N ARG A 28 9.86 -0.57 27.17
CA ARG A 28 9.70 -1.86 26.49
C ARG A 28 10.72 -2.13 25.39
N GLY A 29 11.64 -1.19 25.14
CA GLY A 29 12.65 -1.29 24.11
C GLY A 29 12.08 -1.30 22.70
N LEU A 30 11.01 -0.54 22.46
CA LEU A 30 10.32 -0.44 21.18
C LEU A 30 10.81 0.75 20.34
N ILE A 31 11.46 1.71 20.97
CA ILE A 31 12.13 2.85 20.34
C ILE A 31 13.56 2.98 20.89
N SER A 32 14.42 3.61 20.11
CA SER A 32 15.80 3.90 20.51
C SER A 32 15.85 5.02 21.58
N LYS A 33 17.01 5.21 22.19
CA LYS A 33 17.22 6.36 23.10
C LYS A 33 17.13 7.69 22.37
N GLU A 34 17.59 7.73 21.14
CA GLU A 34 17.55 8.91 20.28
C GLU A 34 16.10 9.31 19.94
N ASP A 35 15.29 8.33 19.53
CA ASP A 35 13.85 8.54 19.26
C ASP A 35 13.10 8.98 20.52
N TYR A 36 13.40 8.35 21.67
CA TYR A 36 12.83 8.76 22.95
C TYR A 36 13.12 10.22 23.28
N ASP A 37 14.39 10.65 23.14
CA ASP A 37 14.79 12.02 23.44
C ASP A 37 14.17 13.01 22.43
N SER A 38 14.08 12.64 21.16
CA SER A 38 13.42 13.42 20.11
C SER A 38 11.92 13.62 20.43
N LEU A 39 11.20 12.56 20.74
CA LEU A 39 9.77 12.61 21.08
C LEU A 39 9.53 13.42 22.35
N LYS A 40 10.32 13.20 23.39
CA LYS A 40 10.23 13.91 24.67
C LYS A 40 10.46 15.42 24.52
N ASN A 41 11.41 15.81 23.68
CA ASN A 41 11.78 17.19 23.43
C ASN A 41 10.98 17.85 22.29
N GLN A 42 10.01 17.13 21.69
CA GLN A 42 9.20 17.57 20.55
C GLN A 42 10.05 18.03 19.34
N GLN A 43 11.17 17.35 19.08
CA GLN A 43 12.12 17.65 18.01
C GLN A 43 11.80 16.98 16.67
N GLN A 44 10.75 16.17 16.59
CA GLN A 44 10.31 15.45 15.39
C GLN A 44 9.59 16.33 14.36
N LYS A 45 9.65 17.66 14.50
CA LYS A 45 9.04 18.57 13.53
C LYS A 45 9.97 18.80 12.34
N LEU A 46 9.43 18.74 11.13
CA LEU A 46 10.14 19.13 9.93
C LEU A 46 10.53 20.62 10.04
N ASP A 47 11.81 20.93 9.90
CA ASP A 47 12.27 22.32 9.88
C ASP A 47 12.01 23.01 8.54
N LEU A 48 11.92 24.35 8.54
CA LEU A 48 11.56 25.11 7.34
C LEU A 48 12.59 24.99 6.22
N ASN A 49 13.88 24.83 6.52
CA ASN A 49 14.91 24.70 5.49
C ASN A 49 14.82 23.34 4.79
N SER A 50 14.47 22.30 5.54
CA SER A 50 14.21 20.97 4.97
C SER A 50 12.92 21.00 4.14
N ALA A 51 11.86 21.63 4.64
CA ALA A 51 10.60 21.77 3.92
C ALA A 51 10.78 22.50 2.57
N ASP A 52 11.56 23.58 2.54
CA ASP A 52 11.84 24.37 1.33
C ASP A 52 12.62 23.59 0.25
N LYS A 53 13.32 22.53 0.66
CA LYS A 53 13.98 21.59 -0.28
C LYS A 53 13.05 20.46 -0.77
N MET A 54 11.92 20.26 -0.10
CA MET A 54 10.98 19.18 -0.45
C MET A 54 9.94 19.62 -1.47
N ILE A 55 9.45 20.87 -1.36
CA ILE A 55 8.46 21.44 -2.27
C ILE A 55 8.78 22.91 -2.52
N GLU A 56 8.25 23.46 -3.62
CA GLU A 56 8.39 24.87 -4.00
C GLU A 56 7.45 25.76 -3.16
N ASN A 57 7.83 27.05 -3.02
CA ASN A 57 7.01 28.12 -2.44
C ASN A 57 6.56 27.83 -0.99
N VAL A 58 7.42 27.24 -0.17
CA VAL A 58 7.11 26.90 1.22
C VAL A 58 6.84 28.18 2.04
N ILE A 59 5.74 28.21 2.78
CA ILE A 59 5.39 29.27 3.73
C ILE A 59 5.26 28.76 5.18
N GLY A 60 5.30 27.46 5.39
CA GLY A 60 5.17 26.86 6.72
C GLY A 60 5.05 25.34 6.68
N VAL A 61 4.93 24.73 7.86
CA VAL A 61 4.76 23.29 8.05
C VAL A 61 3.50 23.04 8.86
N MET A 62 2.65 22.13 8.37
CA MET A 62 1.44 21.70 9.08
C MET A 62 1.73 20.40 9.85
N GLY A 63 1.48 20.40 11.15
CA GLY A 63 1.62 19.21 11.98
C GLY A 63 0.39 18.30 11.92
N MET A 64 0.63 16.99 11.91
CA MET A 64 -0.41 15.97 12.03
C MET A 64 -0.16 15.12 13.28
N PRO A 65 -1.20 14.76 14.06
CA PRO A 65 -1.01 13.90 15.22
C PRO A 65 -0.49 12.51 14.84
N ILE A 66 0.44 11.98 15.64
CA ILE A 66 0.92 10.60 15.53
C ILE A 66 0.41 9.81 16.73
N GLY A 67 -0.30 8.72 16.45
CA GLY A 67 -0.77 7.78 17.46
C GLY A 67 -0.20 6.38 17.22
N LEU A 68 -0.39 5.50 18.22
CA LEU A 68 0.07 4.11 18.13
C LEU A 68 -1.12 3.16 18.14
N GLY A 69 -1.28 2.39 17.06
CA GLY A 69 -2.15 1.22 17.01
C GLY A 69 -1.55 0.08 17.84
N LEU A 70 -2.32 -0.37 18.84
CA LEU A 70 -1.88 -1.37 19.81
C LEU A 70 -2.51 -2.73 19.56
N ASN A 71 -2.02 -3.75 20.25
CA ASN A 71 -2.55 -5.12 20.25
C ASN A 71 -2.38 -5.89 18.94
N PHE A 72 -1.65 -5.41 17.96
CA PHE A 72 -1.48 -6.13 16.69
C PHE A 72 -0.61 -7.37 16.89
N LEU A 73 -1.19 -8.53 16.54
CA LEU A 73 -0.50 -9.80 16.37
C LEU A 73 -0.58 -10.16 14.88
N ILE A 74 0.57 -10.21 14.20
CA ILE A 74 0.65 -10.44 12.76
C ILE A 74 1.70 -11.53 12.51
N ASN A 75 1.29 -12.65 11.90
CA ASN A 75 2.16 -13.81 11.66
C ASN A 75 2.93 -14.21 12.93
N ASP A 76 2.22 -14.36 14.04
CA ASP A 76 2.74 -14.75 15.37
C ASP A 76 3.73 -13.74 15.99
N LYS A 77 3.84 -12.52 15.48
CA LYS A 77 4.68 -11.46 16.04
C LYS A 77 3.85 -10.27 16.51
N ASP A 78 4.26 -9.70 17.62
CA ASP A 78 3.68 -8.48 18.17
C ASP A 78 4.21 -7.24 17.48
N TYR A 79 3.30 -6.33 17.11
CA TYR A 79 3.63 -5.02 16.53
C TYR A 79 2.86 -3.90 17.23
N ILE A 80 3.53 -2.77 17.42
CA ILE A 80 2.88 -1.46 17.54
C ILE A 80 2.92 -0.82 16.16
N VAL A 81 1.86 -0.11 15.77
CA VAL A 81 1.70 0.43 14.42
C VAL A 81 1.60 1.95 14.51
N PRO A 82 2.55 2.72 13.97
CA PRO A 82 2.45 4.17 13.94
C PRO A 82 1.35 4.60 12.95
N LEU A 83 0.61 5.63 13.32
CA LEU A 83 -0.52 6.17 12.56
C LEU A 83 -0.46 7.69 12.59
N ALA A 84 -0.30 8.33 11.44
CA ALA A 84 -0.46 9.78 11.31
C ALA A 84 -1.87 10.08 10.79
N VAL A 85 -2.75 10.60 11.67
CA VAL A 85 -4.16 10.79 11.35
C VAL A 85 -4.79 11.86 12.24
N GLU A 86 -5.68 12.65 11.64
CA GLU A 86 -6.41 13.72 12.34
C GLU A 86 -7.83 13.32 12.80
N GLU A 87 -8.36 12.22 12.25
CA GLU A 87 -9.74 11.81 12.53
C GLU A 87 -9.85 11.12 13.89
N PRO A 88 -10.79 11.55 14.76
CA PRO A 88 -11.02 10.92 16.07
C PRO A 88 -11.43 9.45 15.94
N SER A 89 -11.15 8.67 16.95
CA SER A 89 -11.55 7.27 17.11
C SER A 89 -10.84 6.25 16.22
N ILE A 90 -10.08 6.64 15.18
CA ILE A 90 -9.42 5.70 14.28
C ILE A 90 -8.43 4.83 15.04
N VAL A 91 -7.51 5.43 15.78
CA VAL A 91 -6.47 4.70 16.54
C VAL A 91 -7.09 3.79 17.61
N ALA A 92 -8.15 4.27 18.28
CA ALA A 92 -8.87 3.49 19.30
C ALA A 92 -9.60 2.29 18.68
N ALA A 93 -10.30 2.50 17.56
CA ALA A 93 -11.03 1.44 16.85
C ALA A 93 -10.09 0.36 16.32
N LEU A 94 -8.97 0.74 15.69
CA LEU A 94 -7.93 -0.18 15.22
C LEU A 94 -7.36 -1.02 16.36
N SER A 95 -7.00 -0.40 17.47
CA SER A 95 -6.44 -1.07 18.65
C SER A 95 -7.44 -2.04 19.30
N SER A 96 -8.74 -1.67 19.33
CA SER A 96 -9.82 -2.52 19.82
C SER A 96 -10.06 -3.72 18.90
N ALA A 97 -10.15 -3.51 17.60
CA ALA A 97 -10.29 -4.58 16.61
C ALA A 97 -9.10 -5.56 16.66
N ALA A 98 -7.87 -5.04 16.74
CA ALA A 98 -6.67 -5.85 16.89
C ALA A 98 -6.68 -6.70 18.18
N LYS A 99 -7.19 -6.15 19.29
CA LYS A 99 -7.37 -6.89 20.55
C LYS A 99 -8.35 -8.06 20.39
N ILE A 100 -9.45 -7.87 19.67
CA ILE A 100 -10.42 -8.95 19.38
C ILE A 100 -9.80 -9.99 18.44
N ALA A 101 -9.09 -9.56 17.40
CA ALA A 101 -8.41 -10.44 16.45
C ALA A 101 -7.40 -11.39 17.12
N ARG A 102 -6.71 -10.94 18.16
CA ARG A 102 -5.77 -11.77 18.97
C ARG A 102 -6.41 -12.96 19.66
N ALA A 103 -7.73 -12.99 19.84
CA ALA A 103 -8.41 -14.09 20.56
C ALA A 103 -8.12 -15.48 19.97
N ARG A 104 -7.66 -15.52 18.70
CA ARG A 104 -7.16 -16.75 18.09
C ARG A 104 -5.66 -16.61 17.71
N ASN A 105 -5.34 -16.15 16.52
CA ASN A 105 -3.95 -16.07 16.04
C ASN A 105 -3.62 -14.70 15.45
N GLY A 106 -4.44 -13.68 15.68
CA GLY A 106 -4.27 -12.37 15.06
C GLY A 106 -4.49 -12.42 13.54
N PHE A 107 -3.69 -11.65 12.83
CA PHE A 107 -3.75 -11.53 11.38
C PHE A 107 -2.68 -12.42 10.72
N ILE A 108 -3.08 -13.12 9.68
CA ILE A 108 -2.17 -13.85 8.79
C ILE A 108 -2.07 -13.06 7.48
N THR A 109 -0.86 -12.67 7.12
CA THR A 109 -0.61 -11.86 5.92
C THR A 109 0.19 -12.62 4.88
N GLN A 110 -0.08 -12.29 3.61
CA GLN A 110 0.65 -12.78 2.45
C GLN A 110 0.87 -11.61 1.47
N TYR A 111 1.87 -11.74 0.61
CA TYR A 111 2.16 -10.77 -0.43
C TYR A 111 2.65 -11.49 -1.70
N THR A 112 2.48 -10.82 -2.84
CA THR A 112 3.05 -11.24 -4.13
C THR A 112 4.40 -10.56 -4.36
N ASP A 113 5.07 -10.93 -5.44
CA ASP A 113 6.30 -10.25 -5.85
C ASP A 113 6.04 -8.74 -6.08
N PRO A 114 7.02 -7.86 -5.76
CA PRO A 114 6.86 -6.41 -5.82
C PRO A 114 7.00 -5.86 -7.25
N ILE A 115 6.14 -6.33 -8.16
CA ILE A 115 6.18 -5.97 -9.58
C ILE A 115 5.31 -4.76 -9.85
N LEU A 116 5.94 -3.69 -10.35
CA LEU A 116 5.26 -2.51 -10.88
C LEU A 116 5.12 -2.59 -12.41
N ILE A 117 4.16 -1.82 -12.92
CA ILE A 117 3.92 -1.66 -14.36
C ILE A 117 4.34 -0.26 -14.77
N GLY A 118 5.25 -0.19 -15.74
CA GLY A 118 5.57 1.02 -16.48
C GLY A 118 4.92 0.97 -17.85
N GLN A 119 4.31 2.07 -18.28
CA GLN A 119 3.60 2.14 -19.55
C GLN A 119 4.38 3.00 -20.57
N VAL A 120 4.54 2.48 -21.78
CA VAL A 120 5.05 3.23 -22.93
C VAL A 120 3.96 3.26 -23.99
N GLN A 121 3.43 4.45 -24.25
CA GLN A 121 2.39 4.70 -25.24
C GLN A 121 3.00 5.01 -26.60
N VAL A 122 2.61 4.27 -27.63
CA VAL A 122 3.06 4.47 -29.01
C VAL A 122 1.86 4.77 -29.89
N VAL A 123 1.96 5.81 -30.69
CA VAL A 123 0.93 6.27 -31.64
C VAL A 123 1.51 6.43 -33.06
N HIS A 124 0.67 6.78 -34.03
CA HIS A 124 1.03 7.00 -35.42
C HIS A 124 1.76 5.79 -36.05
N ILE A 125 1.33 4.58 -35.70
CA ILE A 125 1.90 3.32 -36.15
C ILE A 125 1.26 2.93 -37.49
N LYS A 126 2.05 2.81 -38.55
CA LYS A 126 1.57 2.43 -39.90
C LYS A 126 1.02 1.02 -39.99
N ASN A 127 1.59 0.10 -39.24
CA ASN A 127 1.20 -1.32 -39.23
C ASN A 127 1.35 -1.91 -37.84
N LEU A 128 0.24 -1.98 -37.13
CA LEU A 128 0.17 -2.45 -35.73
C LEU A 128 0.62 -3.91 -35.56
N ASP A 129 0.21 -4.80 -36.46
CA ASP A 129 0.58 -6.22 -36.38
C ASP A 129 2.08 -6.41 -36.56
N LYS A 130 2.69 -5.70 -37.55
CA LYS A 130 4.16 -5.71 -37.76
C LYS A 130 4.84 -5.16 -36.48
N ALA A 131 4.44 -4.00 -35.99
CA ALA A 131 5.03 -3.36 -34.81
C ALA A 131 4.98 -4.29 -33.58
N ARG A 132 3.84 -4.93 -33.36
CA ARG A 132 3.65 -5.90 -32.26
C ARG A 132 4.59 -7.10 -32.39
N ASN A 133 4.69 -7.68 -33.60
CA ASN A 133 5.56 -8.84 -33.85
C ASN A 133 7.04 -8.46 -33.69
N ASP A 134 7.45 -7.31 -34.21
CA ASP A 134 8.83 -6.82 -34.14
C ASP A 134 9.22 -6.49 -32.68
N LEU A 135 8.32 -5.90 -31.87
CA LEU A 135 8.54 -5.70 -30.44
C LEU A 135 8.73 -7.03 -29.70
N LEU A 136 7.89 -8.03 -29.97
CA LEU A 136 8.02 -9.35 -29.38
C LEU A 136 9.31 -10.06 -29.80
N ALA A 137 9.70 -9.94 -31.06
CA ALA A 137 10.98 -10.50 -31.56
C ALA A 137 12.20 -9.85 -30.88
N LYS A 138 12.10 -8.56 -30.54
CA LYS A 138 13.18 -7.80 -29.87
C LYS A 138 13.00 -7.69 -28.35
N LYS A 139 12.15 -8.51 -27.75
CA LYS A 139 11.83 -8.46 -26.33
C LYS A 139 13.07 -8.44 -25.44
N GLN A 140 14.03 -9.34 -25.69
CA GLN A 140 15.23 -9.42 -24.87
C GLN A 140 16.12 -8.17 -25.00
N GLU A 141 16.19 -7.58 -26.20
CA GLU A 141 16.92 -6.33 -26.43
C GLU A 141 16.34 -5.18 -25.61
N ILE A 142 15.01 -5.04 -25.61
CA ILE A 142 14.28 -4.02 -24.83
C ILE A 142 14.51 -4.21 -23.32
N LEU A 143 14.36 -5.45 -22.82
CA LEU A 143 14.59 -5.75 -21.41
C LEU A 143 16.03 -5.50 -20.96
N ASN A 144 17.01 -5.86 -21.82
CA ASN A 144 18.42 -5.61 -21.54
C ASN A 144 18.73 -4.11 -21.50
N LEU A 145 18.16 -3.32 -22.40
CA LEU A 145 18.31 -1.87 -22.39
C LEU A 145 17.72 -1.26 -21.12
N ALA A 146 16.47 -1.61 -20.75
CA ALA A 146 15.84 -1.15 -19.51
C ALA A 146 16.71 -1.48 -18.29
N ASN A 147 17.23 -2.70 -18.21
CA ASN A 147 18.05 -3.18 -17.09
C ASN A 147 19.43 -2.51 -17.03
N SER A 148 20.00 -2.12 -18.16
CA SER A 148 21.30 -1.42 -18.22
C SER A 148 21.28 -0.06 -17.53
N LEU A 149 20.10 0.57 -17.40
CA LEU A 149 19.92 1.86 -16.74
C LEU A 149 20.01 1.78 -15.21
N HIS A 150 19.71 0.61 -14.65
CA HIS A 150 19.68 0.40 -13.19
C HIS A 150 20.47 -0.84 -12.74
N PRO A 151 21.79 -0.92 -13.03
CA PRO A 151 22.61 -2.12 -12.77
C PRO A 151 22.64 -2.51 -11.29
N ARG A 152 22.50 -1.55 -10.36
CA ARG A 152 22.45 -1.83 -8.92
C ARG A 152 21.15 -2.54 -8.51
N MET A 153 20.03 -2.24 -9.16
CA MET A 153 18.76 -2.93 -8.92
C MET A 153 18.81 -4.34 -9.47
N VAL A 154 19.35 -4.51 -10.69
CA VAL A 154 19.55 -5.82 -11.31
C VAL A 154 20.47 -6.71 -10.48
N ALA A 155 21.56 -6.17 -9.93
CA ALA A 155 22.47 -6.90 -9.03
C ALA A 155 21.79 -7.40 -7.75
N ARG A 156 20.70 -6.77 -7.31
CA ARG A 156 19.86 -7.22 -6.20
C ARG A 156 18.79 -8.23 -6.61
N GLY A 157 18.72 -8.61 -7.89
CA GLY A 157 17.74 -9.53 -8.43
C GLY A 157 16.41 -8.87 -8.83
N GLY A 158 16.35 -7.54 -8.92
CA GLY A 158 15.22 -6.78 -9.47
C GLY A 158 15.45 -6.37 -10.92
N GLY A 159 14.65 -5.42 -11.42
CA GLY A 159 14.72 -4.88 -12.77
C GLY A 159 13.55 -5.28 -13.66
N ALA A 160 13.63 -4.95 -14.95
CA ALA A 160 12.63 -5.32 -15.94
C ALA A 160 12.70 -6.82 -16.23
N ILE A 161 11.57 -7.51 -16.04
CA ILE A 161 11.47 -8.97 -16.14
C ILE A 161 10.66 -9.45 -17.34
N ASP A 162 9.70 -8.66 -17.78
CA ASP A 162 8.78 -8.97 -18.85
C ASP A 162 8.10 -7.71 -19.39
N PHE A 163 7.36 -7.81 -20.49
CA PHE A 163 6.35 -6.85 -20.90
C PHE A 163 5.18 -7.50 -21.62
N THR A 164 4.03 -6.82 -21.59
CA THR A 164 2.86 -7.16 -22.39
C THR A 164 2.48 -6.01 -23.30
N ILE A 165 1.80 -6.31 -24.42
CA ILE A 165 1.37 -5.33 -25.40
C ILE A 165 -0.15 -5.34 -25.48
N LYS A 166 -0.75 -4.15 -25.41
CA LYS A 166 -2.18 -3.90 -25.58
C LYS A 166 -2.40 -2.88 -26.69
N THR A 167 -3.55 -2.92 -27.33
CA THR A 167 -3.99 -1.90 -28.29
C THR A 167 -5.31 -1.30 -27.82
N TYR A 168 -5.46 -0.01 -28.02
CA TYR A 168 -6.67 0.73 -27.70
C TYR A 168 -6.99 1.72 -28.82
N PRO A 169 -8.27 2.00 -29.06
CA PRO A 169 -8.65 3.04 -30.00
C PRO A 169 -8.18 4.41 -29.54
N LEU A 170 -7.83 5.25 -30.48
CA LEU A 170 -7.54 6.67 -30.32
C LEU A 170 -8.63 7.46 -31.06
N ASP A 171 -9.85 7.41 -30.52
CA ASP A 171 -11.09 7.82 -31.19
C ASP A 171 -11.04 9.23 -31.81
N SER A 172 -10.32 10.17 -31.16
CA SER A 172 -10.20 11.55 -31.66
C SER A 172 -9.38 11.67 -32.96
N PHE A 173 -8.65 10.63 -33.35
CA PHE A 173 -7.74 10.63 -34.50
C PHE A 173 -8.06 9.53 -35.52
N ASP A 174 -9.09 8.71 -35.27
CA ASP A 174 -9.43 7.53 -36.06
C ASP A 174 -8.23 6.57 -36.25
N GLU A 175 -7.44 6.41 -35.19
CA GLU A 175 -6.24 5.58 -35.13
C GLU A 175 -6.29 4.61 -33.94
N GLU A 176 -5.32 3.71 -33.86
CA GLU A 176 -5.09 2.87 -32.68
C GLU A 176 -3.74 3.21 -32.06
N MET A 177 -3.69 3.19 -30.74
CA MET A 177 -2.45 3.27 -29.98
C MET A 177 -2.02 1.91 -29.46
N LEU A 178 -0.72 1.69 -29.37
CA LEU A 178 -0.11 0.53 -28.75
C LEU A 178 0.47 0.92 -27.41
N ILE A 179 0.19 0.13 -26.38
CA ILE A 179 0.72 0.31 -25.04
C ILE A 179 1.61 -0.89 -24.70
N ILE A 180 2.86 -0.61 -24.34
CA ILE A 180 3.76 -1.59 -23.74
C ILE A 180 3.65 -1.45 -22.24
N ASP A 181 3.15 -2.48 -21.56
CA ASP A 181 3.18 -2.58 -20.09
C ASP A 181 4.47 -3.33 -19.70
N LEU A 182 5.50 -2.59 -19.29
CA LEU A 182 6.77 -3.12 -18.81
C LEU A 182 6.64 -3.56 -17.35
N HIS A 183 6.94 -4.82 -17.05
CA HIS A 183 6.87 -5.41 -15.71
C HIS A 183 8.24 -5.32 -15.04
N ILE A 184 8.30 -4.61 -13.91
CA ILE A 184 9.55 -4.29 -13.24
C ILE A 184 9.48 -4.72 -11.77
N ASP A 185 10.37 -5.62 -11.39
CA ASP A 185 10.58 -5.98 -9.98
C ASP A 185 11.43 -4.89 -9.31
N THR A 186 10.82 -4.19 -8.38
CA THR A 186 11.45 -3.06 -7.68
C THR A 186 12.00 -3.41 -6.31
N ARG A 187 11.92 -4.68 -5.93
CA ARG A 187 12.38 -5.16 -4.61
C ARG A 187 11.86 -4.29 -3.46
N ASP A 188 12.75 -3.83 -2.59
CA ASP A 188 12.42 -3.06 -1.38
C ASP A 188 12.17 -1.57 -1.64
N ALA A 189 12.44 -1.09 -2.86
CA ALA A 189 12.18 0.30 -3.22
C ALA A 189 10.71 0.54 -3.53
N MET A 190 10.20 1.75 -3.26
CA MET A 190 8.88 2.18 -3.74
C MET A 190 8.83 2.10 -5.28
N GLY A 191 9.89 2.50 -5.97
CA GLY A 191 10.19 2.15 -7.35
C GLY A 191 9.71 3.13 -8.42
N ALA A 192 8.97 4.20 -8.09
CA ALA A 192 8.39 5.12 -9.06
C ALA A 192 9.42 5.70 -10.05
N ASN A 193 10.50 6.31 -9.54
CA ASN A 193 11.54 6.89 -10.39
C ASN A 193 12.28 5.85 -11.23
N LEU A 194 12.50 4.66 -10.68
CA LEU A 194 13.14 3.56 -11.39
C LEU A 194 12.30 3.11 -12.59
N VAL A 195 10.98 2.93 -12.38
CA VAL A 195 10.04 2.54 -13.45
C VAL A 195 10.00 3.61 -14.54
N ASN A 196 9.87 4.89 -14.17
CA ASN A 196 9.85 5.99 -15.13
C ASN A 196 11.15 6.05 -15.95
N SER A 197 12.32 5.96 -15.32
CA SER A 197 13.60 5.97 -16.00
C SER A 197 13.75 4.80 -16.98
N MET A 198 13.26 3.60 -16.62
CA MET A 198 13.29 2.45 -17.53
C MET A 198 12.36 2.67 -18.74
N CYS A 199 11.16 3.20 -18.54
CA CYS A 199 10.22 3.52 -19.63
C CYS A 199 10.77 4.59 -20.55
N GLU A 200 11.38 5.65 -20.00
CA GLU A 200 12.02 6.70 -20.77
C GLU A 200 13.22 6.17 -21.59
N GLY A 201 14.04 5.34 -20.97
CA GLY A 201 15.26 4.83 -21.60
C GLY A 201 15.02 3.89 -22.76
N ILE A 202 13.90 3.17 -22.79
CA ILE A 202 13.56 2.28 -23.91
C ILE A 202 12.81 3.00 -25.05
N ALA A 203 12.35 4.25 -24.85
CA ALA A 203 11.46 4.94 -25.80
C ALA A 203 12.01 5.01 -27.22
N SER A 204 13.25 5.48 -27.40
CA SER A 204 13.85 5.61 -28.75
C SER A 204 14.05 4.26 -29.46
N LEU A 205 14.32 3.19 -28.71
CA LEU A 205 14.38 1.85 -29.30
C LEU A 205 12.98 1.38 -29.74
N VAL A 206 11.95 1.65 -28.92
CA VAL A 206 10.57 1.34 -29.26
C VAL A 206 10.11 2.10 -30.51
N GLU A 207 10.40 3.39 -30.62
CA GLU A 207 10.12 4.17 -31.84
C GLU A 207 10.79 3.59 -33.08
N THR A 208 12.07 3.21 -32.96
CA THR A 208 12.81 2.57 -34.04
C THR A 208 12.19 1.24 -34.51
N ILE A 209 11.69 0.44 -33.55
CA ILE A 209 11.08 -0.87 -33.84
C ILE A 209 9.69 -0.71 -34.44
N THR A 210 8.89 0.21 -33.93
CA THR A 210 7.47 0.35 -34.32
C THR A 210 7.24 1.27 -35.50
N GLU A 211 8.25 2.08 -35.87
CA GLU A 211 8.12 3.20 -36.82
C GLU A 211 7.01 4.21 -36.39
N GLY A 212 6.67 4.24 -35.09
CA GLY A 212 5.68 5.12 -34.46
C GLY A 212 6.34 6.16 -33.58
N GLU A 213 5.53 6.93 -32.87
CA GLU A 213 5.96 8.00 -31.95
C GLU A 213 5.57 7.66 -30.52
N VAL A 214 6.50 7.82 -29.56
CA VAL A 214 6.26 7.58 -28.13
C VAL A 214 5.87 8.86 -27.43
N PHE A 215 4.67 8.89 -26.85
CA PHE A 215 4.17 10.04 -26.06
C PHE A 215 4.38 9.83 -24.56
N LEU A 216 3.59 8.97 -23.92
CA LEU A 216 3.70 8.73 -22.49
C LEU A 216 4.67 7.56 -22.19
N ARG A 217 5.49 7.76 -21.17
CA ARG A 217 6.41 6.79 -20.58
C ARG A 217 6.45 7.00 -19.08
N ILE A 218 5.49 6.35 -18.39
CA ILE A 218 5.21 6.60 -16.98
C ILE A 218 4.70 5.34 -16.30
N LEU A 219 4.94 5.23 -15.01
CA LEU A 219 4.40 4.14 -14.19
C LEU A 219 2.86 4.16 -14.13
N SER A 220 2.27 3.01 -13.86
CA SER A 220 0.87 2.89 -13.42
C SER A 220 0.81 2.78 -11.89
N ASN A 221 -0.13 3.52 -11.27
CA ASN A 221 -0.43 3.35 -9.85
C ASN A 221 -1.34 2.14 -9.57
N LEU A 222 -1.94 1.52 -10.59
CA LEU A 222 -2.62 0.24 -10.43
C LEU A 222 -1.57 -0.88 -10.37
N SER A 223 -1.01 -1.08 -9.18
CA SER A 223 0.03 -2.09 -8.91
C SER A 223 -0.60 -3.46 -8.62
N ASP A 224 -1.46 -3.96 -9.50
CA ASP A 224 -2.25 -5.19 -9.33
C ASP A 224 -1.42 -6.49 -9.30
N LYS A 225 -0.11 -6.38 -9.54
CA LYS A 225 0.86 -7.47 -9.41
C LYS A 225 1.65 -7.42 -8.09
N ALA A 226 1.58 -6.31 -7.36
CA ALA A 226 2.20 -6.13 -6.05
C ALA A 226 1.11 -6.09 -4.97
N LEU A 227 0.48 -7.23 -4.72
CA LEU A 227 -0.64 -7.36 -3.80
C LEU A 227 -0.16 -7.69 -2.39
N ALA A 228 -0.84 -7.13 -1.40
CA ALA A 228 -0.81 -7.62 -0.03
C ALA A 228 -2.20 -8.08 0.40
N SER A 229 -2.25 -9.14 1.19
CA SER A 229 -3.49 -9.66 1.75
C SER A 229 -3.35 -9.92 3.24
N ALA A 230 -4.47 -9.77 3.96
CA ALA A 230 -4.58 -10.16 5.35
C ALA A 230 -5.86 -10.96 5.58
N THR A 231 -5.75 -11.99 6.40
CA THR A 231 -6.88 -12.82 6.84
C THR A 231 -6.91 -12.89 8.35
N VAL A 232 -8.10 -12.83 8.93
CA VAL A 232 -8.33 -12.99 10.37
C VAL A 232 -9.48 -13.95 10.61
N THR A 233 -9.37 -14.78 11.66
CA THR A 233 -10.48 -15.60 12.13
C THR A 233 -10.76 -15.25 13.59
N ILE A 234 -11.98 -14.83 13.88
CA ILE A 234 -12.41 -14.40 15.21
C ILE A 234 -13.42 -15.41 15.74
N PRO A 235 -13.13 -16.06 16.88
CA PRO A 235 -14.11 -16.92 17.54
C PRO A 235 -15.39 -16.15 17.89
N VAL A 236 -16.54 -16.73 17.59
CA VAL A 236 -17.83 -16.03 17.76
C VAL A 236 -18.03 -15.54 19.20
N GLN A 237 -17.56 -16.28 20.19
CA GLN A 237 -17.65 -15.90 21.60
C GLN A 237 -16.88 -14.60 21.93
N SER A 238 -15.80 -14.35 21.17
CA SER A 238 -14.98 -13.13 21.35
C SER A 238 -15.65 -11.86 20.81
N LEU A 239 -16.79 -12.00 20.13
CA LEU A 239 -17.61 -10.91 19.60
C LEU A 239 -18.73 -10.49 20.55
N THR A 240 -18.96 -11.24 21.64
CA THR A 240 -20.01 -10.94 22.63
C THR A 240 -19.73 -9.59 23.28
N THR A 241 -20.76 -8.75 23.35
CA THR A 241 -20.78 -7.46 24.05
C THR A 241 -21.75 -7.52 25.23
N ASN A 242 -21.88 -6.42 25.97
CA ASN A 242 -22.87 -6.33 27.07
C ASN A 242 -24.31 -6.44 26.54
N ASP A 243 -24.58 -5.99 25.30
CA ASP A 243 -25.91 -5.87 24.75
C ASP A 243 -26.28 -6.99 23.78
N PHE A 244 -25.27 -7.65 23.17
CA PHE A 244 -25.48 -8.63 22.11
C PHE A 244 -24.59 -9.87 22.25
N ASN A 245 -25.15 -11.04 21.96
CA ASN A 245 -24.38 -12.27 21.85
C ASN A 245 -23.48 -12.25 20.59
N GLY A 246 -22.45 -13.10 20.57
CA GLY A 246 -21.45 -13.13 19.51
C GLY A 246 -22.01 -13.46 18.15
N GLU A 247 -23.04 -14.33 18.05
CA GLU A 247 -23.72 -14.70 16.81
C GLU A 247 -24.40 -13.49 16.17
N ARG A 248 -25.12 -12.69 16.98
CA ARG A 248 -25.80 -11.49 16.49
C ARG A 248 -24.80 -10.45 15.95
N VAL A 249 -23.68 -10.27 16.63
CA VAL A 249 -22.62 -9.34 16.18
C VAL A 249 -21.97 -9.86 14.90
N ARG A 250 -21.60 -11.14 14.85
CA ARG A 250 -21.06 -11.80 13.65
C ARG A 250 -21.95 -11.61 12.44
N ASP A 251 -23.23 -11.94 12.60
CA ASP A 251 -24.20 -11.89 11.50
C ASP A 251 -24.39 -10.46 11.01
N GLY A 252 -24.43 -9.47 11.90
CA GLY A 252 -24.48 -8.04 11.57
C GLY A 252 -23.26 -7.58 10.75
N ILE A 253 -22.06 -8.06 11.09
CA ILE A 253 -20.82 -7.74 10.34
C ILE A 253 -20.89 -8.35 8.92
N VAL A 254 -21.32 -9.60 8.80
CA VAL A 254 -21.43 -10.28 7.48
C VAL A 254 -22.47 -9.59 6.61
N ILE A 255 -23.66 -9.26 7.13
CA ILE A 255 -24.70 -8.53 6.41
C ILE A 255 -24.19 -7.17 5.92
N ALA A 256 -23.48 -6.42 6.78
CA ALA A 256 -22.89 -5.14 6.40
C ALA A 256 -21.81 -5.28 5.31
N SER A 257 -21.04 -6.36 5.36
CA SER A 257 -20.05 -6.69 4.33
C SER A 257 -20.72 -7.04 2.99
N ASP A 258 -21.79 -7.84 3.01
CA ASP A 258 -22.54 -8.19 1.81
C ASP A 258 -23.16 -6.94 1.16
N PHE A 259 -23.71 -6.04 1.96
CA PHE A 259 -24.22 -4.75 1.48
C PHE A 259 -23.11 -3.94 0.78
N ALA A 260 -21.91 -3.83 1.37
CA ALA A 260 -20.79 -3.12 0.76
C ALA A 260 -20.28 -3.78 -0.55
N HIS A 261 -20.53 -5.08 -0.76
CA HIS A 261 -20.16 -5.74 -2.01
C HIS A 261 -21.14 -5.47 -3.16
N VAL A 262 -22.41 -5.22 -2.88
CA VAL A 262 -23.44 -5.08 -3.91
C VAL A 262 -23.81 -3.63 -4.22
N ASP A 263 -23.58 -2.71 -3.31
CA ASP A 263 -23.95 -1.30 -3.42
C ASP A 263 -22.72 -0.38 -3.45
N PRO A 264 -22.51 0.42 -4.53
CA PRO A 264 -21.33 1.26 -4.66
C PRO A 264 -21.30 2.43 -3.67
N TYR A 265 -22.46 2.95 -3.22
CA TYR A 265 -22.49 4.00 -2.19
C TYR A 265 -21.99 3.44 -0.85
N ARG A 266 -22.43 2.25 -0.49
CA ARG A 266 -21.96 1.57 0.73
C ARG A 266 -20.48 1.18 0.60
N ALA A 267 -20.07 0.67 -0.57
CA ALA A 267 -18.68 0.33 -0.86
C ALA A 267 -17.74 1.54 -0.68
N SER A 268 -18.12 2.72 -1.16
CA SER A 268 -17.32 3.94 -1.02
C SER A 268 -17.05 4.28 0.44
N THR A 269 -18.08 4.24 1.30
CA THR A 269 -17.94 4.50 2.73
C THR A 269 -17.14 3.39 3.44
N HIS A 270 -17.34 2.13 3.03
CA HIS A 270 -16.62 0.98 3.56
C HIS A 270 -15.12 1.08 3.25
N ASN A 271 -14.76 1.37 2.00
CA ASN A 271 -13.38 1.49 1.55
C ASN A 271 -12.70 2.73 2.15
N LYS A 272 -13.41 3.87 2.31
CA LYS A 272 -12.88 5.04 3.05
C LYS A 272 -12.46 4.64 4.47
N GLY A 273 -13.27 3.82 5.16
CA GLY A 273 -12.92 3.30 6.48
C GLY A 273 -11.67 2.41 6.46
N ILE A 274 -11.45 1.62 5.41
CA ILE A 274 -10.22 0.83 5.22
C ILE A 274 -9.02 1.78 5.00
N MET A 275 -9.18 2.78 4.14
CA MET A 275 -8.12 3.74 3.82
C MET A 275 -7.74 4.62 5.02
N ASN A 276 -8.64 4.92 5.95
CA ASN A 276 -8.29 5.58 7.20
C ASN A 276 -7.12 4.90 7.95
N GLY A 277 -7.05 3.57 7.92
CA GLY A 277 -5.94 2.83 8.52
C GLY A 277 -4.72 2.78 7.60
N ILE A 278 -4.91 2.49 6.33
CA ILE A 278 -3.81 2.32 5.36
C ILE A 278 -3.07 3.63 5.15
N ASP A 279 -3.79 4.73 4.90
CA ASP A 279 -3.19 6.05 4.67
C ASP A 279 -2.48 6.57 5.92
N ALA A 280 -3.06 6.35 7.10
CA ALA A 280 -2.42 6.75 8.35
C ALA A 280 -1.06 6.06 8.57
N VAL A 281 -0.93 4.78 8.20
CA VAL A 281 0.35 4.06 8.26
C VAL A 281 1.28 4.53 7.13
N ALA A 282 0.77 4.72 5.92
CA ALA A 282 1.56 5.19 4.79
C ALA A 282 2.18 6.57 5.06
N LEU A 283 1.40 7.50 5.62
CA LEU A 283 1.86 8.82 6.05
C LEU A 283 2.93 8.72 7.15
N ALA A 284 2.65 7.94 8.21
CA ALA A 284 3.57 7.78 9.33
C ALA A 284 4.90 7.12 8.93
N THR A 285 4.94 6.38 7.84
CA THR A 285 6.12 5.69 7.33
C THR A 285 6.74 6.34 6.10
N GLY A 286 6.30 7.56 5.72
CA GLY A 286 6.85 8.28 4.58
C GLY A 286 6.58 7.63 3.21
N ASN A 287 5.56 6.78 3.10
CA ASN A 287 5.17 6.17 1.84
C ASN A 287 4.17 7.04 1.06
N ASP A 288 4.05 6.77 -0.24
CA ASP A 288 3.15 7.50 -1.14
C ASP A 288 1.69 7.02 -0.97
N TRP A 289 0.99 7.61 0.00
CA TRP A 289 -0.39 7.28 0.31
C TRP A 289 -1.35 7.53 -0.86
N ARG A 290 -1.10 8.56 -1.70
CA ARG A 290 -1.95 8.86 -2.87
C ARG A 290 -1.83 7.80 -3.95
N ALA A 291 -0.63 7.26 -4.18
CA ALA A 291 -0.43 6.14 -5.09
C ALA A 291 -1.13 4.87 -4.59
N ILE A 292 -1.07 4.62 -3.28
CA ILE A 292 -1.76 3.48 -2.64
C ILE A 292 -3.28 3.63 -2.78
N GLU A 293 -3.85 4.81 -2.49
CA GLU A 293 -5.28 5.07 -2.68
C GLU A 293 -5.72 4.86 -4.13
N ALA A 294 -5.02 5.48 -5.08
CA ALA A 294 -5.33 5.33 -6.50
C ALA A 294 -5.34 3.86 -6.94
N GLY A 295 -4.33 3.10 -6.53
CA GLY A 295 -4.25 1.65 -6.79
C GLY A 295 -5.40 0.87 -6.13
N ALA A 296 -5.70 1.15 -4.87
CA ALA A 296 -6.75 0.47 -4.11
C ALA A 296 -8.14 0.71 -4.72
N HIS A 297 -8.48 1.95 -5.06
CA HIS A 297 -9.78 2.28 -5.66
C HIS A 297 -9.91 1.74 -7.08
N ALA A 298 -8.87 1.79 -7.90
CA ALA A 298 -8.85 1.14 -9.21
C ALA A 298 -9.05 -0.38 -9.09
N TYR A 299 -8.39 -1.01 -8.11
CA TYR A 299 -8.54 -2.44 -7.83
C TYR A 299 -9.94 -2.81 -7.33
N ALA A 300 -10.57 -1.94 -6.53
CA ALA A 300 -11.96 -2.11 -6.10
C ALA A 300 -12.95 -2.13 -7.28
N ALA A 301 -12.60 -1.50 -8.40
CA ALA A 301 -13.42 -1.44 -9.62
C ALA A 301 -13.00 -2.44 -10.72
N ARG A 302 -12.01 -3.33 -10.47
CA ARG A 302 -11.40 -4.22 -11.49
C ARG A 302 -12.34 -5.17 -12.21
N HIS A 303 -13.53 -5.41 -11.65
CA HIS A 303 -14.55 -6.25 -12.25
C HIS A 303 -15.69 -5.46 -12.91
N GLY A 304 -15.44 -4.21 -13.29
CA GLY A 304 -16.41 -3.34 -13.98
C GLY A 304 -17.42 -2.67 -13.05
N LYS A 305 -17.38 -2.97 -11.75
CA LYS A 305 -18.21 -2.33 -10.72
C LYS A 305 -17.39 -2.05 -9.48
N TYR A 306 -17.51 -0.85 -8.92
CA TYR A 306 -16.87 -0.52 -7.65
C TYR A 306 -17.47 -1.32 -6.50
N SER A 307 -16.63 -1.98 -5.71
CA SER A 307 -17.04 -2.92 -4.66
C SER A 307 -16.11 -2.80 -3.44
N ALA A 308 -16.47 -3.47 -2.33
CA ALA A 308 -15.66 -3.51 -1.13
C ALA A 308 -14.31 -4.20 -1.34
N LEU A 309 -13.25 -3.65 -0.75
CA LEU A 309 -11.90 -4.22 -0.73
C LEU A 309 -11.75 -5.38 0.25
N SER A 310 -12.62 -5.46 1.27
CA SER A 310 -12.61 -6.54 2.26
C SER A 310 -13.90 -7.36 2.23
N LYS A 311 -13.81 -8.64 2.58
CA LYS A 311 -14.96 -9.55 2.70
C LYS A 311 -14.98 -10.19 4.07
N TRP A 312 -16.16 -10.17 4.69
CA TRP A 312 -16.44 -10.91 5.92
C TRP A 312 -17.39 -12.07 5.64
N SER A 313 -17.16 -13.20 6.29
CA SER A 313 -17.91 -14.45 6.08
C SER A 313 -17.91 -15.30 7.35
N ILE A 314 -18.66 -16.41 7.34
CA ILE A 314 -18.74 -17.37 8.44
C ILE A 314 -18.05 -18.66 8.01
N ASP A 315 -17.14 -19.18 8.84
CA ASP A 315 -16.50 -20.47 8.59
C ASP A 315 -17.40 -21.66 8.99
N LYS A 316 -16.99 -22.88 8.64
CA LYS A 316 -17.73 -24.11 8.98
C LYS A 316 -17.92 -24.35 10.48
N LYS A 317 -17.16 -23.66 11.34
CA LYS A 317 -17.22 -23.73 12.80
C LYS A 317 -18.02 -22.59 13.41
N GLY A 318 -18.62 -21.72 12.58
CA GLY A 318 -19.40 -20.58 13.04
C GLY A 318 -18.58 -19.35 13.44
N ASN A 319 -17.27 -19.31 13.18
CA ASN A 319 -16.43 -18.15 13.47
C ASN A 319 -16.58 -17.08 12.38
N LEU A 320 -16.29 -15.83 12.75
CA LEU A 320 -16.18 -14.74 11.80
C LEU A 320 -14.82 -14.78 11.10
N VAL A 321 -14.81 -14.73 9.77
CA VAL A 321 -13.59 -14.69 8.94
C VAL A 321 -13.60 -13.42 8.12
N GLY A 322 -12.53 -12.60 8.26
CA GLY A 322 -12.28 -11.42 7.45
C GLY A 322 -11.11 -11.64 6.50
N LYS A 323 -11.25 -11.18 5.25
CA LYS A 323 -10.18 -11.15 4.28
C LYS A 323 -10.14 -9.78 3.60
N ILE A 324 -8.94 -9.25 3.41
CA ILE A 324 -8.65 -8.08 2.57
C ILE A 324 -7.52 -8.42 1.61
N GLU A 325 -7.58 -7.89 0.39
CA GLU A 325 -6.52 -7.97 -0.61
C GLU A 325 -6.56 -6.73 -1.49
N LEU A 326 -5.42 -6.07 -1.65
CA LEU A 326 -5.31 -4.86 -2.46
C LEU A 326 -3.87 -4.62 -2.93
N PRO A 327 -3.66 -3.80 -3.96
CA PRO A 327 -2.33 -3.30 -4.32
C PRO A 327 -1.68 -2.57 -3.14
N MET A 328 -0.45 -2.98 -2.81
CA MET A 328 0.28 -2.42 -1.68
C MET A 328 1.77 -2.36 -2.02
N LYS A 329 2.13 -1.42 -2.88
CA LYS A 329 3.54 -1.19 -3.18
C LYS A 329 4.10 -0.09 -2.30
N VAL A 330 4.82 -0.51 -1.28
CA VAL A 330 5.49 0.36 -0.32
C VAL A 330 7.01 0.22 -0.45
N GLY A 331 7.74 1.27 -0.11
CA GLY A 331 9.19 1.25 0.04
C GLY A 331 9.57 1.15 1.52
N ILE A 332 10.63 0.39 1.79
CA ILE A 332 11.28 0.33 3.11
C ILE A 332 12.71 0.91 3.09
N VAL A 333 13.11 1.44 1.94
CA VAL A 333 14.40 2.10 1.71
C VAL A 333 14.18 3.34 0.83
N GLY A 334 15.01 4.36 1.03
CA GLY A 334 15.05 5.55 0.18
C GLY A 334 14.71 6.85 0.92
N ALA A 335 14.89 7.96 0.22
CA ALA A 335 14.85 9.31 0.77
C ALA A 335 13.59 9.67 1.59
N PRO A 336 12.35 9.31 1.20
CA PRO A 336 11.18 9.67 2.00
C PRO A 336 11.19 9.05 3.41
N ILE A 337 11.76 7.84 3.54
CA ILE A 337 11.87 7.15 4.84
C ILE A 337 13.00 7.75 5.67
N GLU A 338 14.15 8.04 5.04
CA GLU A 338 15.32 8.62 5.72
C GLU A 338 15.12 10.09 6.11
N SER A 339 14.28 10.83 5.36
CA SER A 339 14.01 12.26 5.61
C SER A 339 12.80 12.52 6.50
N ASN A 340 12.03 11.48 6.85
CA ASN A 340 10.87 11.62 7.75
C ASN A 340 11.38 11.77 9.19
N PRO A 341 11.09 12.90 9.86
CA PRO A 341 11.58 13.14 11.22
C PRO A 341 10.81 12.40 12.31
N ALA A 342 9.72 11.67 11.94
CA ALA A 342 8.82 10.99 12.89
C ALA A 342 9.09 9.48 13.04
#